data_a19adca495cb17f9ea087e381012834a
#
_entry.id   a19adca495cb17f9ea087e381012834a
#
_cell.length_a   1.000
_cell.length_b   1.000
_cell.length_c   1.000
_cell.angle_alpha   90.00
_cell.angle_beta   90.00
_cell.angle_gamma   90.00
#
_symmetry.space_group_name_H-M   'P 1'
#
loop_
_entity.id
_entity.type
_entity.pdbx_description
1 polymer ?
#
loop_
_entity_poly.entity_id
_entity_poly.type
_entity_poly.pdbx_seq_one_letter_code
_entity_poly.pdbx_strand_id
1 'polypeptide(L)'
;MPDQQVMGDLDAAVAWAGANGGDVSRVAITGFCWGGRITWLYAAHSKRLKAAVAWYGQLVGEPDPLKPKNPVDIAGQLNAPVLGLYGGKDTGITQEHVEKMKAALAASSNANAKASRFIVYPEAGHAFHADYRPSYREADAKDGWQKCLAWFKQHGVA
;
A
#
# COMPACT_ATOMS: atom_id res chain seq x y z
N MET A 1 1.55 14.15 -11.14
CA MET A 1 1.58 14.79 -9.80
C MET A 1 2.88 14.36 -9.14
N PRO A 2 3.68 15.27 -8.58
CA PRO A 2 4.91 14.94 -7.85
C PRO A 2 4.62 14.17 -6.57
N ASP A 3 5.45 13.16 -6.26
CA ASP A 3 5.29 12.37 -5.02
C ASP A 3 5.37 13.26 -3.77
N GLN A 4 6.26 14.25 -3.76
CA GLN A 4 6.39 15.17 -2.63
C GLN A 4 5.11 15.96 -2.34
N GLN A 5 4.40 16.40 -3.38
CA GLN A 5 3.11 17.08 -3.22
C GLN A 5 2.07 16.15 -2.60
N VAL A 6 1.99 14.90 -3.09
CA VAL A 6 1.05 13.92 -2.55
C VAL A 6 1.31 13.62 -1.08
N MET A 7 2.59 13.50 -0.69
CA MET A 7 2.94 13.31 0.74
C MET A 7 2.47 14.51 1.58
N GLY A 8 2.69 15.74 1.11
CA GLY A 8 2.22 16.95 1.79
C GLY A 8 0.69 17.05 1.88
N ASP A 9 -0.01 16.70 0.81
CA ASP A 9 -1.49 16.70 0.80
C ASP A 9 -2.06 15.68 1.81
N LEU A 10 -1.45 14.50 1.90
CA LEU A 10 -1.85 13.48 2.89
C LEU A 10 -1.52 13.91 4.33
N ASP A 11 -0.38 14.54 4.56
CA ASP A 11 -0.03 15.10 5.88
C ASP A 11 -1.04 16.19 6.29
N ALA A 12 -1.44 17.06 5.35
CA ALA A 12 -2.46 18.08 5.58
C ALA A 12 -3.84 17.45 5.88
N ALA A 13 -4.21 16.37 5.19
CA ALA A 13 -5.45 15.65 5.45
C ALA A 13 -5.47 15.03 6.86
N VAL A 14 -4.37 14.44 7.30
CA VAL A 14 -4.25 13.89 8.67
C VAL A 14 -4.32 15.00 9.71
N ALA A 15 -3.65 16.13 9.47
CA ALA A 15 -3.71 17.28 10.38
C ALA A 15 -5.12 17.85 10.46
N TRP A 16 -5.81 17.99 9.33
CA TRP A 16 -7.21 18.42 9.27
C TRP A 16 -8.14 17.49 10.04
N ALA A 17 -7.99 16.17 9.85
CA ALA A 17 -8.78 15.18 10.59
C ALA A 17 -8.61 15.34 12.10
N GLY A 18 -7.38 15.51 12.58
CA GLY A 18 -7.12 15.75 14.01
C GLY A 18 -7.76 17.03 14.53
N ALA A 19 -7.73 18.12 13.76
CA ALA A 19 -8.38 19.38 14.12
C ALA A 19 -9.92 19.30 14.10
N ASN A 20 -10.49 18.29 13.43
CA ASN A 20 -11.94 18.08 13.29
C ASN A 20 -12.45 16.82 14.02
N GLY A 21 -11.79 16.40 15.09
CA GLY A 21 -12.25 15.33 15.98
C GLY A 21 -11.81 13.93 15.60
N GLY A 22 -10.93 13.79 14.59
CA GLY A 22 -10.31 12.51 14.24
C GLY A 22 -9.23 12.08 15.25
N ASP A 23 -9.17 10.79 15.53
CA ASP A 23 -8.11 10.24 16.40
C ASP A 23 -6.84 9.97 15.58
N VAL A 24 -5.92 10.94 15.58
CA VAL A 24 -4.65 10.84 14.86
C VAL A 24 -3.64 9.86 15.49
N SER A 25 -3.98 9.23 16.60
CA SER A 25 -3.19 8.12 17.17
C SER A 25 -3.54 6.77 16.51
N ARG A 26 -4.63 6.70 15.75
CA ARG A 26 -5.14 5.49 15.10
C ARG A 26 -5.36 5.70 13.60
N VAL A 27 -4.31 6.11 12.89
CA VAL A 27 -4.38 6.40 11.45
C VAL A 27 -3.85 5.21 10.65
N ALA A 28 -4.60 4.83 9.63
CA ALA A 28 -4.16 3.91 8.58
C ALA A 28 -4.41 4.51 7.19
N ILE A 29 -3.78 3.92 6.19
CA ILE A 29 -3.99 4.29 4.79
C ILE A 29 -4.30 3.05 3.94
N THR A 30 -5.19 3.20 2.98
CA THR A 30 -5.40 2.23 1.91
C THR A 30 -5.53 2.95 0.57
N GLY A 31 -5.12 2.29 -0.50
CA GLY A 31 -5.20 2.87 -1.83
C GLY A 31 -5.08 1.81 -2.93
N PHE A 32 -5.65 2.14 -4.09
CA PHE A 32 -5.81 1.26 -5.23
C PHE A 32 -5.00 1.76 -6.42
N CYS A 33 -4.39 0.87 -7.20
CA CYS A 33 -3.63 1.21 -8.40
C CYS A 33 -2.53 2.24 -8.08
N TRP A 34 -2.58 3.46 -8.68
CA TRP A 34 -1.69 4.55 -8.31
C TRP A 34 -1.72 4.85 -6.80
N GLY A 35 -2.91 4.85 -6.19
CA GLY A 35 -3.07 5.01 -4.74
C GLY A 35 -2.43 3.87 -3.94
N GLY A 36 -2.36 2.65 -4.50
CA GLY A 36 -1.60 1.54 -3.89
C GLY A 36 -0.09 1.80 -3.85
N ARG A 37 0.48 2.40 -4.91
CA ARG A 37 1.86 2.86 -4.90
C ARG A 37 2.07 3.95 -3.83
N ILE A 38 1.18 4.95 -3.78
CA ILE A 38 1.22 6.02 -2.78
C ILE A 38 1.13 5.46 -1.36
N THR A 39 0.33 4.44 -1.13
CA THR A 39 0.21 3.78 0.17
C THR A 39 1.57 3.27 0.68
N TRP A 40 2.38 2.62 -0.17
CA TRP A 40 3.73 2.20 0.17
C TRP A 40 4.63 3.39 0.50
N LEU A 41 4.62 4.43 -0.34
CA LEU A 41 5.45 5.61 -0.14
C LEU A 41 5.06 6.37 1.13
N TYR A 42 3.77 6.52 1.39
CA TYR A 42 3.29 7.20 2.58
C TYR A 42 3.57 6.40 3.87
N ALA A 43 3.58 5.07 3.80
CA ALA A 43 3.98 4.23 4.92
C ALA A 43 5.47 4.39 5.29
N ALA A 44 6.32 4.78 4.34
CA ALA A 44 7.70 5.15 4.61
C ALA A 44 7.85 6.61 5.06
N HIS A 45 6.96 7.49 4.62
CA HIS A 45 6.99 8.93 4.92
C HIS A 45 6.41 9.24 6.30
N SER A 46 5.21 8.78 6.60
CA SER A 46 4.47 9.18 7.80
C SER A 46 4.82 8.32 9.01
N LYS A 47 5.22 8.97 10.11
CA LYS A 47 5.44 8.33 11.41
C LYS A 47 4.15 8.15 12.22
N ARG A 48 3.01 8.65 11.72
CA ARG A 48 1.71 8.57 12.41
C ARG A 48 0.92 7.31 12.05
N LEU A 49 1.25 6.65 10.92
CA LEU A 49 0.54 5.46 10.49
C LEU A 49 0.79 4.28 11.44
N LYS A 50 -0.27 3.53 11.69
CA LYS A 50 -0.24 2.24 12.38
C LYS A 50 -0.24 1.06 11.41
N ALA A 51 -0.89 1.22 10.26
CA ALA A 51 -1.00 0.18 9.24
C ALA A 51 -1.26 0.79 7.85
N ALA A 52 -0.95 0.03 6.82
CA ALA A 52 -1.26 0.39 5.44
C ALA A 52 -1.72 -0.84 4.64
N VAL A 53 -2.61 -0.65 3.67
CA VAL A 53 -3.04 -1.72 2.74
C VAL A 53 -2.97 -1.20 1.31
N ALA A 54 -2.10 -1.80 0.51
CA ALA A 54 -1.81 -1.40 -0.87
C ALA A 54 -2.43 -2.40 -1.85
N TRP A 55 -3.37 -1.95 -2.68
CA TRP A 55 -4.03 -2.78 -3.68
C TRP A 55 -3.40 -2.54 -5.05
N TYR A 56 -2.86 -3.59 -5.64
CA TYR A 56 -2.29 -3.61 -6.99
C TYR A 56 -1.57 -2.31 -7.39
N GLY A 57 -0.76 -1.77 -6.46
CA GLY A 57 0.05 -0.59 -6.70
C GLY A 57 1.40 -0.94 -7.33
N GLN A 58 1.88 -0.10 -8.24
CA GLN A 58 3.21 -0.27 -8.84
C GLN A 58 4.30 -0.37 -7.76
N LEU A 59 5.17 -1.37 -7.89
CA LEU A 59 6.23 -1.66 -6.91
C LEU A 59 7.62 -1.30 -7.46
N VAL A 60 7.81 -1.48 -8.76
CA VAL A 60 9.06 -1.29 -9.49
C VAL A 60 8.77 -0.45 -10.73
N GLY A 61 9.69 0.39 -11.13
CA GLY A 61 9.59 1.21 -12.34
C GLY A 61 10.81 2.09 -12.53
N GLU A 62 10.88 2.76 -13.65
CA GLU A 62 11.92 3.76 -13.90
C GLU A 62 11.63 5.02 -13.07
N PRO A 63 12.61 5.54 -12.34
CA PRO A 63 12.44 6.79 -11.61
C PRO A 63 12.39 7.98 -12.58
N ASP A 64 11.60 8.99 -12.24
CA ASP A 64 11.58 10.27 -12.92
C ASP A 64 11.69 11.42 -11.91
N PRO A 65 11.96 12.68 -12.34
CA PRO A 65 12.14 13.81 -11.41
C PRO A 65 10.94 14.06 -10.48
N LEU A 66 9.72 13.69 -10.90
CA LEU A 66 8.49 13.85 -10.10
C LEU A 66 8.20 12.63 -9.21
N LYS A 67 8.79 11.48 -9.55
CA LYS A 67 8.62 10.17 -8.90
C LYS A 67 9.99 9.51 -8.72
N PRO A 68 10.85 10.07 -7.87
CA PRO A 68 12.26 9.67 -7.81
C PRO A 68 12.50 8.28 -7.21
N LYS A 69 11.52 7.74 -6.51
CA LYS A 69 11.62 6.44 -5.85
C LYS A 69 10.39 5.57 -6.09
N ASN A 70 10.61 4.27 -6.21
CA ASN A 70 9.57 3.27 -6.22
C ASN A 70 9.42 2.61 -4.83
N PRO A 71 8.32 1.91 -4.54
CA PRO A 71 8.16 1.19 -3.28
C PRO A 71 9.34 0.27 -2.93
N VAL A 72 9.91 -0.42 -3.91
CA VAL A 72 11.08 -1.30 -3.70
C VAL A 72 12.30 -0.54 -3.15
N ASP A 73 12.48 0.72 -3.51
CA ASP A 73 13.62 1.54 -3.09
C ASP A 73 13.49 2.03 -1.64
N ILE A 74 12.28 2.02 -1.10
CA ILE A 74 11.98 2.50 0.27
C ILE A 74 11.55 1.38 1.21
N ALA A 75 11.64 0.12 0.78
CA ALA A 75 11.20 -1.04 1.57
C ALA A 75 11.82 -1.11 2.98
N GLY A 76 13.06 -0.66 3.11
CA GLY A 76 13.77 -0.59 4.41
C GLY A 76 13.43 0.62 5.28
N GLN A 77 12.57 1.53 4.83
CA GLN A 77 12.28 2.81 5.49
C GLN A 77 10.85 2.88 6.06
N LEU A 78 10.12 1.76 6.09
CA LEU A 78 8.72 1.74 6.52
C LEU A 78 8.56 2.11 7.99
N ASN A 79 7.68 3.07 8.25
CA ASN A 79 7.26 3.47 9.61
C ASN A 79 6.01 2.69 10.09
N ALA A 80 5.32 2.00 9.18
CA ALA A 80 4.19 1.13 9.49
C ALA A 80 4.24 -0.13 8.61
N PRO A 81 3.72 -1.28 9.09
CA PRO A 81 3.63 -2.49 8.28
C PRO A 81 2.57 -2.34 7.18
N VAL A 82 2.84 -2.94 6.02
CA VAL A 82 1.99 -2.86 4.85
C VAL A 82 1.50 -4.26 4.45
N LEU A 83 0.19 -4.38 4.20
CA LEU A 83 -0.41 -5.52 3.52
C LEU A 83 -0.55 -5.19 2.02
N GLY A 84 0.13 -5.92 1.17
CA GLY A 84 0.01 -5.82 -0.28
C GLY A 84 -1.00 -6.85 -0.81
N LEU A 85 -2.00 -6.41 -1.58
CA LEU A 85 -3.02 -7.23 -2.20
C LEU A 85 -2.87 -7.13 -3.72
N TYR A 86 -2.43 -8.23 -4.36
CA TYR A 86 -2.00 -8.22 -5.76
C TYR A 86 -2.64 -9.34 -6.57
N GLY A 87 -2.76 -9.12 -7.87
CA GLY A 87 -3.30 -10.11 -8.81
C GLY A 87 -2.19 -10.96 -9.43
N GLY A 88 -2.40 -12.29 -9.49
CA GLY A 88 -1.47 -13.23 -10.12
C GLY A 88 -1.37 -13.11 -11.64
N LYS A 89 -2.42 -12.58 -12.27
CA LYS A 89 -2.52 -12.34 -13.72
C LYS A 89 -2.36 -10.86 -14.09
N ASP A 90 -1.87 -10.02 -13.17
CA ASP A 90 -1.57 -8.62 -13.48
C ASP A 90 -0.35 -8.55 -14.41
N THR A 91 -0.55 -8.00 -15.62
CA THR A 91 0.52 -7.87 -16.63
C THR A 91 1.35 -6.60 -16.45
N GLY A 92 0.85 -5.63 -15.73
CA GLY A 92 1.55 -4.37 -15.42
C GLY A 92 2.39 -4.47 -14.13
N ILE A 93 1.87 -5.21 -13.15
CA ILE A 93 2.57 -5.47 -11.89
C ILE A 93 2.77 -6.99 -11.79
N THR A 94 3.84 -7.46 -12.39
CA THR A 94 4.11 -8.89 -12.55
C THR A 94 4.50 -9.55 -11.24
N GLN A 95 4.43 -10.88 -11.20
CA GLN A 95 4.90 -11.64 -10.03
C GLN A 95 6.40 -11.38 -9.75
N GLU A 96 7.20 -11.12 -10.78
CA GLU A 96 8.60 -10.73 -10.61
C GLU A 96 8.73 -9.43 -9.79
N HIS A 97 7.86 -8.42 -10.03
CA HIS A 97 7.84 -7.17 -9.25
C HIS A 97 7.46 -7.44 -7.78
N VAL A 98 6.49 -8.33 -7.57
CA VAL A 98 6.08 -8.74 -6.21
C VAL A 98 7.22 -9.44 -5.48
N GLU A 99 7.91 -10.38 -6.13
CA GLU A 99 9.04 -11.09 -5.53
C GLU A 99 10.24 -10.16 -5.25
N LYS A 100 10.53 -9.20 -6.14
CA LYS A 100 11.55 -8.15 -5.87
C LYS A 100 11.22 -7.36 -4.61
N MET A 101 9.97 -6.94 -4.45
CA MET A 101 9.54 -6.20 -3.26
C MET A 101 9.61 -7.07 -2.00
N LYS A 102 9.16 -8.32 -2.04
CA LYS A 102 9.29 -9.27 -0.93
C LYS A 102 10.75 -9.46 -0.51
N ALA A 103 11.65 -9.61 -1.49
CA ALA A 103 13.09 -9.76 -1.23
C ALA A 103 13.66 -8.50 -0.57
N ALA A 104 13.29 -7.30 -1.02
CA ALA A 104 13.72 -6.04 -0.43
C ALA A 104 13.24 -5.88 1.03
N LEU A 105 11.98 -6.25 1.31
CA LEU A 105 11.44 -6.27 2.67
C LEU A 105 12.19 -7.26 3.58
N ALA A 106 12.45 -8.47 3.08
CA ALA A 106 13.11 -9.53 3.83
C ALA A 106 14.58 -9.19 4.14
N ALA A 107 15.28 -8.53 3.21
CA ALA A 107 16.67 -8.12 3.38
C ALA A 107 16.85 -6.95 4.39
N SER A 108 15.77 -6.24 4.71
CA SER A 108 15.80 -5.12 5.64
C SER A 108 15.89 -5.57 7.10
N SER A 109 16.60 -4.79 7.94
CA SER A 109 16.55 -4.92 9.39
C SER A 109 15.33 -4.24 10.03
N ASN A 110 14.56 -3.46 9.25
CA ASN A 110 13.40 -2.72 9.71
C ASN A 110 12.26 -3.67 10.13
N ALA A 111 11.76 -3.50 11.35
CA ALA A 111 10.71 -4.36 11.91
C ALA A 111 9.38 -4.28 11.13
N ASN A 112 9.00 -3.08 10.65
CA ASN A 112 7.79 -2.90 9.87
C ASN A 112 7.90 -3.55 8.47
N ALA A 113 9.09 -3.49 7.85
CA ALA A 113 9.37 -4.23 6.62
C ALA A 113 9.16 -5.73 6.82
N LYS A 114 9.75 -6.30 7.88
CA LYS A 114 9.60 -7.71 8.23
C LYS A 114 8.16 -8.11 8.60
N ALA A 115 7.38 -7.20 9.17
CA ALA A 115 5.98 -7.42 9.51
C ALA A 115 5.06 -7.31 8.29
N SER A 116 5.49 -6.66 7.21
CA SER A 116 4.70 -6.50 5.99
C SER A 116 4.42 -7.85 5.31
N ARG A 117 3.28 -7.95 4.64
CA ARG A 117 2.79 -9.20 4.03
C ARG A 117 2.26 -8.96 2.62
N PHE A 118 2.25 -10.02 1.83
CA PHE A 118 1.61 -10.06 0.51
C PHE A 118 0.57 -11.17 0.45
N ILE A 119 -0.55 -10.86 -0.19
CA ILE A 119 -1.53 -11.84 -0.64
C ILE A 119 -1.67 -11.67 -2.15
N VAL A 120 -1.46 -12.76 -2.86
CA VAL A 120 -1.62 -12.81 -4.32
C VAL A 120 -2.84 -13.64 -4.63
N TYR A 121 -3.77 -13.07 -5.39
CA TYR A 121 -4.95 -13.75 -5.91
C TYR A 121 -4.60 -14.33 -7.30
N PRO A 122 -4.43 -15.65 -7.42
CA PRO A 122 -3.78 -16.26 -8.60
C PRO A 122 -4.48 -15.93 -9.92
N GLU A 123 -5.80 -15.83 -9.89
CA GLU A 123 -6.63 -15.62 -11.09
C GLU A 123 -7.00 -14.15 -11.31
N ALA A 124 -6.66 -13.25 -10.38
CA ALA A 124 -6.98 -11.84 -10.49
C ALA A 124 -5.98 -11.10 -11.40
N GLY A 125 -6.48 -10.19 -12.20
CA GLY A 125 -5.69 -9.20 -12.94
C GLY A 125 -5.60 -7.87 -12.20
N HIS A 126 -5.15 -6.84 -12.94
CA HIS A 126 -5.14 -5.47 -12.41
C HIS A 126 -6.56 -4.99 -12.11
N ALA A 127 -6.71 -4.20 -11.04
CA ALA A 127 -7.97 -3.58 -10.62
C ALA A 127 -9.11 -4.58 -10.30
N PHE A 128 -8.78 -5.77 -9.78
CA PHE A 128 -9.75 -6.81 -9.45
C PHE A 128 -10.80 -6.41 -8.38
N HIS A 129 -10.57 -5.33 -7.65
CA HIS A 129 -11.51 -4.79 -6.66
C HIS A 129 -12.50 -3.77 -7.26
N ALA A 130 -12.27 -3.28 -8.48
CA ALA A 130 -13.08 -2.23 -9.09
C ALA A 130 -14.34 -2.80 -9.74
N ASP A 131 -15.47 -2.76 -9.05
CA ASP A 131 -16.75 -3.38 -9.44
C ASP A 131 -17.36 -2.82 -10.73
N TYR A 132 -16.91 -1.66 -11.19
CA TYR A 132 -17.28 -1.02 -12.46
C TYR A 132 -16.39 -1.43 -13.63
N ARG A 133 -15.42 -2.35 -13.43
CA ARG A 133 -14.49 -2.81 -14.49
C ARG A 133 -14.71 -4.27 -14.84
N PRO A 134 -14.45 -4.66 -16.10
CA PRO A 134 -14.50 -6.08 -16.51
C PRO A 134 -13.52 -6.99 -15.77
N SER A 135 -12.45 -6.41 -15.18
CA SER A 135 -11.47 -7.14 -14.37
C SER A 135 -11.93 -7.42 -12.93
N TYR A 136 -13.12 -6.97 -12.56
CA TYR A 136 -13.68 -7.21 -11.22
C TYR A 136 -13.80 -8.70 -10.90
N ARG A 137 -13.37 -9.09 -9.74
CA ARG A 137 -13.47 -10.45 -9.22
C ARG A 137 -14.06 -10.41 -7.82
N GLU A 138 -15.37 -10.60 -7.77
CA GLU A 138 -16.15 -10.40 -6.53
C GLU A 138 -15.60 -11.16 -5.33
N ALA A 139 -15.27 -12.44 -5.49
CA ALA A 139 -14.76 -13.27 -4.41
C ALA A 139 -13.42 -12.75 -3.88
N ASP A 140 -12.48 -12.42 -4.78
CA ASP A 140 -11.15 -11.90 -4.43
C ASP A 140 -11.25 -10.50 -3.81
N ALA A 141 -12.14 -9.65 -4.34
CA ALA A 141 -12.40 -8.31 -3.83
C ALA A 141 -12.96 -8.33 -2.40
N LYS A 142 -13.96 -9.18 -2.15
CA LYS A 142 -14.57 -9.35 -0.81
C LYS A 142 -13.58 -9.92 0.20
N ASP A 143 -12.84 -10.95 -0.17
CA ASP A 143 -11.81 -11.55 0.69
C ASP A 143 -10.70 -10.53 1.01
N GLY A 144 -10.21 -9.81 0.01
CA GLY A 144 -9.21 -8.76 0.20
C GLY A 144 -9.70 -7.63 1.11
N TRP A 145 -10.97 -7.23 0.99
CA TRP A 145 -11.56 -6.22 1.86
C TRP A 145 -11.65 -6.67 3.31
N GLN A 146 -12.06 -7.92 3.55
CA GLN A 146 -12.07 -8.51 4.90
C GLN A 146 -10.66 -8.55 5.49
N LYS A 147 -9.65 -8.92 4.70
CA LYS A 147 -8.25 -8.92 5.12
C LYS A 147 -7.72 -7.50 5.39
N CYS A 148 -8.13 -6.52 4.62
CA CYS A 148 -7.83 -5.10 4.87
C CYS A 148 -8.36 -4.66 6.25
N LEU A 149 -9.62 -4.92 6.55
CA LEU A 149 -10.22 -4.57 7.84
C LEU A 149 -9.56 -5.34 9.01
N ALA A 150 -9.29 -6.62 8.82
CA ALA A 150 -8.59 -7.43 9.81
C ALA A 150 -7.17 -6.92 10.08
N TRP A 151 -6.44 -6.48 9.04
CA TRP A 151 -5.12 -5.87 9.14
C TRP A 151 -5.16 -4.59 9.98
N PHE A 152 -6.11 -3.71 9.70
CA PHE A 152 -6.29 -2.48 10.47
C PHE A 152 -6.62 -2.76 11.94
N LYS A 153 -7.53 -3.70 12.21
CA LYS A 153 -7.87 -4.12 13.57
C LYS A 153 -6.66 -4.71 14.31
N GLN A 154 -5.89 -5.59 13.65
CA GLN A 154 -4.67 -6.19 14.22
C GLN A 154 -3.64 -5.14 14.66
N HIS A 155 -3.57 -4.01 13.96
CA HIS A 155 -2.63 -2.92 14.22
C HIS A 155 -3.24 -1.74 15.01
N GLY A 156 -4.41 -1.93 15.62
CA GLY A 156 -5.01 -0.98 16.56
C GLY A 156 -5.63 0.26 15.91
N VAL A 157 -6.10 0.15 14.66
CA VAL A 157 -6.76 1.26 13.94
C VAL A 157 -8.29 1.16 14.05
N ALA A 158 -8.85 -0.03 14.06
CA ALA A 158 -10.29 -0.29 14.14
C ALA A 158 -10.63 -1.29 15.24
#